data_8685d5ac378763b9c04455009fac426e
#
_entry.id   8685d5ac378763b9c04455009fac426e
#
_cell.length_a   1.000
_cell.length_b   1.000
_cell.length_c   1.000
_cell.angle_alpha   90.00
_cell.angle_beta   90.00
_cell.angle_gamma   90.00
#
_symmetry.space_group_name_H-M   'P 1'
#
loop_
_entity.id
_entity.type
_entity.pdbx_description
1 polymer ?
#
loop_
_entity_poly.entity_id
_entity_poly.type
_entity_poly.pdbx_seq_one_letter_code
_entity_poly.pdbx_strand_id
1 'polypeptide(L)'
;MKKLLSLCFMVYLPILAQSPDYYESIQQLTGDELRNELHEIIKAHNEFSYSSTKNILRLADEDPDNENNIILVYKGNSISKDDFSTNMQQDFWNREHVWVKSQGGFTGDETYGALGAYSDAHNLKPCDASINTARGTKDFDNGGTQNTEATGCYSTTTTWEPRDEVKGDVARIIFYMATRYMGD
;
A
#
# COMPACT_ATOMS: atom_id res chain seq x y z
N MET A 1 -43.93 28.85 24.79
CA MET A 1 -43.16 27.87 24.02
C MET A 1 -41.75 28.43 23.82
N LYS A 2 -40.76 27.97 24.61
CA LYS A 2 -39.36 28.39 24.51
C LYS A 2 -38.67 27.47 23.51
N LYS A 3 -38.22 28.02 22.38
CA LYS A 3 -37.38 27.30 21.42
C LYS A 3 -35.95 27.13 22.00
N LEU A 4 -35.58 25.90 22.27
CA LEU A 4 -34.19 25.54 22.63
C LEU A 4 -33.38 25.58 21.37
N LEU A 5 -32.43 26.52 21.25
CA LEU A 5 -31.44 26.55 20.19
C LEU A 5 -30.33 25.56 20.57
N SER A 6 -30.28 24.43 19.88
CA SER A 6 -29.17 23.46 20.03
C SER A 6 -27.96 24.01 19.31
N LEU A 7 -26.96 24.45 20.06
CA LEU A 7 -25.67 24.89 19.53
C LEU A 7 -24.80 23.65 19.31
N CYS A 8 -24.71 23.22 18.05
CA CYS A 8 -23.82 22.12 17.65
C CYS A 8 -22.36 22.63 17.67
N PHE A 9 -21.60 22.25 18.69
CA PHE A 9 -20.17 22.50 18.72
C PHE A 9 -19.49 21.51 17.74
N MET A 10 -19.12 22.03 16.56
CA MET A 10 -18.23 21.32 15.65
C MET A 10 -16.82 21.32 16.25
N VAL A 11 -16.44 20.19 16.86
CA VAL A 11 -15.06 19.99 17.33
C VAL A 11 -14.21 19.78 16.09
N TYR A 12 -13.49 20.80 15.67
CA TYR A 12 -12.40 20.67 14.72
C TYR A 12 -11.26 19.89 15.41
N LEU A 13 -11.16 18.60 15.17
CA LEU A 13 -9.93 17.86 15.42
C LEU A 13 -8.90 18.35 14.39
N PRO A 14 -7.75 18.89 14.80
CA PRO A 14 -6.68 19.18 13.85
C PRO A 14 -6.26 17.84 13.24
N ILE A 15 -6.43 17.69 11.93
CA ILE A 15 -5.71 16.69 11.18
C ILE A 15 -4.24 17.03 11.45
N LEU A 16 -3.51 16.12 12.10
CA LEU A 16 -2.06 16.21 12.25
C LEU A 16 -1.46 16.04 10.85
N ALA A 17 -1.57 17.10 10.04
CA ALA A 17 -0.74 17.23 8.86
C ALA A 17 0.72 17.16 9.32
N GLN A 18 1.59 16.52 8.54
CA GLN A 18 3.03 16.56 8.75
C GLN A 18 3.46 18.00 9.01
N SER A 19 4.44 18.19 9.92
CA SER A 19 4.99 19.52 10.17
C SER A 19 5.22 20.23 8.83
N PRO A 20 4.83 21.50 8.70
CA PRO A 20 5.10 22.29 7.48
C PRO A 20 6.57 22.23 7.05
N ASP A 21 7.46 21.99 7.99
CA ASP A 21 8.92 21.97 7.82
C ASP A 21 9.46 20.57 7.43
N TYR A 22 8.61 19.55 7.38
CA TYR A 22 9.06 18.16 7.16
C TYR A 22 9.85 17.98 5.86
N TYR A 23 9.52 18.72 4.81
CA TYR A 23 10.17 18.69 3.51
C TYR A 23 10.93 20.00 3.20
N GLU A 24 11.25 20.85 4.19
CA GLU A 24 11.91 22.12 3.95
C GLU A 24 13.31 21.95 3.35
N SER A 25 14.06 20.94 3.82
CA SER A 25 15.44 20.68 3.38
C SER A 25 15.57 20.29 1.90
N ILE A 26 14.49 19.80 1.27
CA ILE A 26 14.55 19.31 -0.12
C ILE A 26 14.10 20.31 -1.19
N GLN A 27 13.62 21.50 -0.83
CA GLN A 27 12.94 22.42 -1.75
C GLN A 27 13.77 22.87 -2.95
N GLN A 28 15.10 22.87 -2.85
CA GLN A 28 16.03 23.29 -3.91
C GLN A 28 16.88 22.13 -4.44
N LEU A 29 16.69 20.92 -3.93
CA LEU A 29 17.49 19.76 -4.30
C LEU A 29 16.95 19.08 -5.57
N THR A 30 17.84 18.47 -6.32
CA THR A 30 17.50 17.69 -7.52
C THR A 30 18.38 16.45 -7.64
N GLY A 31 17.98 15.49 -8.48
CA GLY A 31 18.78 14.30 -8.76
C GLY A 31 19.14 13.49 -7.51
N ASP A 32 20.40 13.09 -7.43
CA ASP A 32 20.89 12.25 -6.32
C ASP A 32 20.91 12.97 -4.97
N GLU A 33 21.12 14.28 -4.95
CA GLU A 33 21.05 15.07 -3.72
C GLU A 33 19.64 15.03 -3.12
N LEU A 34 18.61 15.24 -3.96
CA LEU A 34 17.21 15.12 -3.55
C LEU A 34 16.90 13.70 -3.03
N ARG A 35 17.33 12.68 -3.75
CA ARG A 35 17.10 11.28 -3.36
C ARG A 35 17.75 10.94 -2.02
N ASN A 36 18.99 11.37 -1.82
CA ASN A 36 19.72 11.13 -0.57
C ASN A 36 19.04 11.83 0.61
N GLU A 37 18.63 13.07 0.45
CA GLU A 37 17.96 13.82 1.51
C GLU A 37 16.56 13.25 1.81
N LEU A 38 15.81 12.83 0.80
CA LEU A 38 14.55 12.12 0.99
C LEU A 38 14.75 10.81 1.78
N HIS A 39 15.81 10.05 1.47
CA HIS A 39 16.17 8.86 2.24
C HIS A 39 16.41 9.22 3.71
N GLU A 40 17.21 10.24 4.02
CA GLU A 40 17.48 10.68 5.38
C GLU A 40 16.19 11.07 6.14
N ILE A 41 15.24 11.72 5.47
CA ILE A 41 13.96 12.10 6.06
C ILE A 41 13.11 10.88 6.40
N ILE A 42 13.01 9.89 5.47
CA ILE A 42 12.06 8.79 5.60
C ILE A 42 12.64 7.49 6.16
N LYS A 43 13.97 7.39 6.35
CA LYS A 43 14.61 6.15 6.86
C LYS A 43 14.23 5.81 8.30
N ALA A 44 13.97 6.82 9.13
CA ALA A 44 13.56 6.63 10.52
C ALA A 44 12.03 6.61 10.63
N HIS A 45 11.45 5.44 10.92
CA HIS A 45 10.01 5.27 11.09
C HIS A 45 9.71 4.20 12.14
N ASN A 46 8.46 4.13 12.57
CA ASN A 46 8.01 3.04 13.43
C ASN A 46 7.82 1.77 12.61
N GLU A 47 8.54 0.73 12.98
CA GLU A 47 8.42 -0.58 12.36
C GLU A 47 7.30 -1.39 13.01
N PHE A 48 6.53 -2.06 12.19
CA PHE A 48 5.46 -2.95 12.62
C PHE A 48 5.78 -4.38 12.20
N SER A 49 5.40 -5.34 13.02
CA SER A 49 5.51 -6.75 12.62
C SER A 49 4.61 -7.05 11.43
N TYR A 50 5.03 -7.99 10.58
CA TYR A 50 4.23 -8.43 9.44
C TYR A 50 2.80 -8.84 9.84
N SER A 51 2.63 -9.51 10.98
CA SER A 51 1.30 -9.87 11.49
C SER A 51 0.42 -8.65 11.80
N SER A 52 1.01 -7.54 12.24
CA SER A 52 0.29 -6.31 12.57
C SER A 52 -0.17 -5.55 11.32
N THR A 53 0.52 -5.70 10.19
CA THR A 53 0.20 -4.96 8.96
C THR A 53 -1.19 -5.29 8.41
N LYS A 54 -1.71 -6.49 8.67
CA LYS A 54 -3.10 -6.83 8.33
C LYS A 54 -4.10 -5.83 8.91
N ASN A 55 -3.92 -5.43 10.16
CA ASN A 55 -4.82 -4.48 10.81
C ASN A 55 -4.60 -3.05 10.30
N ILE A 56 -3.37 -2.70 9.92
CA ILE A 56 -3.06 -1.41 9.29
C ILE A 56 -3.78 -1.30 7.95
N LEU A 57 -3.70 -2.33 7.10
CA LEU A 57 -4.37 -2.34 5.80
C LEU A 57 -5.90 -2.28 5.93
N ARG A 58 -6.48 -2.94 6.93
CA ARG A 58 -7.92 -2.87 7.22
C ARG A 58 -8.42 -1.45 7.48
N LEU A 59 -7.54 -0.57 7.95
CA LEU A 59 -7.85 0.85 8.18
C LEU A 59 -7.44 1.73 6.99
N ALA A 60 -6.25 1.49 6.43
CA ALA A 60 -5.68 2.33 5.38
C ALA A 60 -6.40 2.19 4.03
N ASP A 61 -6.91 1.00 3.74
CA ASP A 61 -7.61 0.68 2.50
C ASP A 61 -9.11 0.35 2.74
N GLU A 62 -9.67 0.88 3.85
CA GLU A 62 -11.09 0.75 4.18
C GLU A 62 -11.96 1.29 3.04
N ASP A 63 -13.05 0.59 2.75
CA ASP A 63 -14.06 1.06 1.81
C ASP A 63 -14.77 2.30 2.40
N PRO A 64 -14.71 3.46 1.77
CA PRO A 64 -15.34 4.67 2.28
C PRO A 64 -16.87 4.58 2.38
N ASP A 65 -17.49 3.65 1.65
CA ASP A 65 -18.94 3.41 1.64
C ASP A 65 -19.36 2.29 2.59
N ASN A 66 -18.42 1.50 3.13
CA ASN A 66 -18.70 0.40 4.05
C ASN A 66 -17.52 0.10 4.98
N GLU A 67 -17.59 0.57 6.22
CA GLU A 67 -16.53 0.39 7.23
C GLU A 67 -16.16 -1.06 7.56
N ASN A 68 -17.00 -2.04 7.20
CA ASN A 68 -16.71 -3.46 7.38
C ASN A 68 -15.91 -4.06 6.23
N ASN A 69 -15.69 -3.30 5.16
CA ASN A 69 -15.06 -3.76 3.93
C ASN A 69 -13.70 -3.08 3.68
N ILE A 70 -12.98 -3.64 2.74
CA ILE A 70 -11.67 -3.19 2.26
C ILE A 70 -11.66 -3.20 0.73
N ILE A 71 -10.98 -2.25 0.10
CA ILE A 71 -10.85 -2.17 -1.36
C ILE A 71 -9.59 -2.91 -1.81
N LEU A 72 -9.75 -3.85 -2.74
CA LEU A 72 -8.63 -4.64 -3.28
C LEU A 72 -7.89 -3.91 -4.38
N VAL A 73 -6.56 -3.88 -4.32
CA VAL A 73 -5.72 -3.07 -5.21
C VAL A 73 -5.93 -3.35 -6.69
N TYR A 74 -5.87 -4.59 -7.13
CA TYR A 74 -5.94 -4.92 -8.57
C TYR A 74 -7.36 -5.15 -9.07
N LYS A 75 -8.28 -5.62 -8.24
CA LYS A 75 -9.69 -5.79 -8.61
C LYS A 75 -10.51 -4.51 -8.45
N GLY A 76 -10.15 -3.65 -7.49
CA GLY A 76 -10.90 -2.43 -7.17
C GLY A 76 -12.27 -2.67 -6.53
N ASN A 77 -12.60 -3.91 -6.23
CA ASN A 77 -13.86 -4.26 -5.57
C ASN A 77 -13.72 -4.21 -4.05
N SER A 78 -14.86 -4.05 -3.40
CA SER A 78 -15.05 -4.07 -1.96
C SER A 78 -15.34 -5.49 -1.49
N ILE A 79 -14.62 -5.98 -0.47
CA ILE A 79 -14.89 -7.26 0.19
C ILE A 79 -14.79 -7.11 1.69
N SER A 80 -15.33 -8.07 2.45
CA SER A 80 -15.27 -8.06 3.91
C SER A 80 -13.82 -8.06 4.41
N LYS A 81 -13.52 -7.23 5.40
CA LYS A 81 -12.23 -7.23 6.12
C LYS A 81 -11.91 -8.59 6.75
N ASP A 82 -12.93 -9.39 7.04
CA ASP A 82 -12.78 -10.70 7.69
C ASP A 82 -12.47 -11.83 6.68
N ASP A 83 -12.67 -11.60 5.38
CA ASP A 83 -12.32 -12.55 4.33
C ASP A 83 -10.80 -12.58 4.05
N PHE A 84 -10.01 -12.54 5.11
CA PHE A 84 -8.56 -12.67 5.04
C PHE A 84 -8.16 -14.16 5.00
N SER A 85 -7.36 -14.54 3.99
CA SER A 85 -6.84 -15.90 3.85
C SER A 85 -5.39 -15.89 3.38
N THR A 86 -4.59 -16.79 3.92
CA THR A 86 -3.25 -17.09 3.40
C THR A 86 -3.29 -18.16 2.30
N ASN A 87 -4.45 -18.77 2.06
CA ASN A 87 -4.66 -19.68 0.95
C ASN A 87 -4.89 -18.89 -0.34
N MET A 88 -4.49 -19.46 -1.47
CA MET A 88 -4.59 -18.84 -2.81
C MET A 88 -6.03 -18.92 -3.35
N GLN A 89 -7.01 -18.45 -2.58
CA GLN A 89 -8.43 -18.54 -2.89
C GLN A 89 -8.95 -17.23 -3.47
N GLN A 90 -9.72 -17.31 -4.53
CA GLN A 90 -10.51 -16.22 -5.05
C GLN A 90 -11.52 -15.75 -3.99
N ASP A 91 -11.84 -14.44 -4.02
CA ASP A 91 -12.78 -13.79 -3.10
C ASP A 91 -12.36 -13.79 -1.63
N PHE A 92 -11.09 -14.10 -1.36
CA PHE A 92 -10.40 -13.81 -0.11
C PHE A 92 -9.24 -12.85 -0.37
N TRP A 93 -8.88 -12.05 0.62
CA TRP A 93 -7.75 -11.15 0.47
C TRP A 93 -6.54 -11.56 1.30
N ASN A 94 -5.39 -11.18 0.82
CA ASN A 94 -4.13 -11.25 1.55
C ASN A 94 -3.29 -9.99 1.29
N ARG A 95 -2.05 -10.00 1.77
CA ARG A 95 -1.12 -8.87 1.63
C ARG A 95 -0.28 -9.07 0.37
N GLU A 96 -0.48 -8.18 -0.58
CA GLU A 96 0.39 -8.02 -1.75
C GLU A 96 1.61 -7.20 -1.38
N HIS A 97 2.81 -7.68 -1.68
CA HIS A 97 4.02 -6.88 -1.72
C HIS A 97 4.14 -6.25 -3.10
N VAL A 98 3.84 -4.97 -3.21
CA VAL A 98 3.90 -4.25 -4.50
C VAL A 98 5.32 -4.30 -5.05
N TRP A 99 6.33 -3.94 -4.26
CA TRP A 99 7.71 -4.31 -4.56
C TRP A 99 8.00 -5.66 -3.92
N VAL A 100 8.14 -6.69 -4.74
CA VAL A 100 8.30 -8.05 -4.25
C VAL A 100 9.67 -8.28 -3.63
N LYS A 101 9.69 -9.12 -2.61
CA LYS A 101 10.89 -9.49 -1.86
C LYS A 101 12.07 -9.89 -2.76
N SER A 102 11.83 -10.69 -3.78
CA SER A 102 12.89 -11.17 -4.68
C SER A 102 13.49 -10.09 -5.55
N GLN A 103 12.76 -9.04 -5.88
CA GLN A 103 13.24 -7.89 -6.66
C GLN A 103 13.96 -6.87 -5.77
N GLY A 104 13.43 -6.63 -4.57
CA GLY A 104 14.01 -5.71 -3.60
C GLY A 104 15.22 -6.26 -2.85
N GLY A 105 15.46 -7.56 -2.93
CA GLY A 105 16.59 -8.21 -2.20
C GLY A 105 16.42 -8.22 -0.68
N PHE A 106 15.31 -7.75 -0.14
CA PHE A 106 15.11 -7.67 1.30
C PHE A 106 14.74 -9.02 1.92
N THR A 107 15.17 -9.20 3.16
CA THR A 107 14.93 -10.42 3.93
C THR A 107 13.65 -10.30 4.74
N GLY A 108 13.04 -11.42 5.03
CA GLY A 108 11.84 -11.54 5.84
C GLY A 108 11.07 -12.80 5.46
N ASP A 109 10.25 -13.25 6.35
CA ASP A 109 9.33 -14.34 6.14
C ASP A 109 8.01 -14.06 6.89
N GLU A 110 7.05 -14.94 6.77
CA GLU A 110 5.76 -14.82 7.45
C GLU A 110 5.83 -15.11 8.95
N THR A 111 7.03 -15.39 9.47
CA THR A 111 7.20 -15.66 10.89
C THR A 111 6.95 -14.42 11.74
N TYR A 112 6.56 -14.63 12.95
CA TYR A 112 6.34 -13.56 13.92
C TYR A 112 7.61 -12.74 14.10
N GLY A 113 7.51 -11.42 13.83
CA GLY A 113 8.57 -10.48 14.10
C GLY A 113 9.39 -10.01 12.90
N ALA A 114 9.04 -10.41 11.67
CA ALA A 114 9.65 -9.78 10.50
C ALA A 114 9.39 -8.27 10.52
N LEU A 115 10.46 -7.48 10.43
CA LEU A 115 10.48 -6.02 10.44
C LEU A 115 11.12 -5.51 9.14
N GLY A 116 11.24 -4.19 9.00
CA GLY A 116 11.89 -3.55 7.86
C GLY A 116 11.08 -3.65 6.58
N ALA A 117 11.77 -3.74 5.44
CA ALA A 117 11.17 -3.69 4.10
C ALA A 117 10.07 -4.75 3.87
N TYR A 118 10.19 -5.92 4.48
CA TYR A 118 9.19 -6.99 4.34
C TYR A 118 7.86 -6.65 5.00
N SER A 119 7.86 -5.90 6.09
CA SER A 119 6.66 -5.56 6.85
C SER A 119 6.28 -4.08 6.73
N ASP A 120 6.90 -3.36 5.81
CA ASP A 120 6.57 -1.95 5.59
C ASP A 120 5.15 -1.83 5.01
N ALA A 121 4.28 -1.19 5.78
CA ALA A 121 2.88 -1.02 5.40
C ALA A 121 2.69 -0.18 4.12
N HIS A 122 3.67 0.67 3.76
CA HIS A 122 3.62 1.41 2.50
C HIS A 122 3.90 0.53 1.27
N ASN A 123 4.56 -0.63 1.47
CA ASN A 123 4.78 -1.61 0.41
C ASN A 123 3.63 -2.61 0.28
N LEU A 124 2.72 -2.64 1.24
CA LEU A 124 1.68 -3.66 1.31
C LEU A 124 0.34 -3.10 0.87
N LYS A 125 -0.41 -3.91 0.11
CA LYS A 125 -1.79 -3.62 -0.28
C LYS A 125 -2.67 -4.85 -0.11
N PRO A 126 -3.96 -4.66 0.24
CA PRO A 126 -4.90 -5.76 0.18
C PRO A 126 -5.12 -6.18 -1.28
N CYS A 127 -4.98 -7.45 -1.55
CA CYS A 127 -5.13 -8.03 -2.87
C CYS A 127 -5.96 -9.31 -2.78
N ASP A 128 -6.79 -9.58 -3.79
CA ASP A 128 -7.39 -10.90 -3.94
C ASP A 128 -6.29 -11.96 -3.99
N ALA A 129 -6.44 -13.03 -3.22
CA ALA A 129 -5.35 -13.99 -3.01
C ALA A 129 -5.02 -14.80 -4.28
N SER A 130 -5.99 -15.04 -5.18
CA SER A 130 -5.75 -15.65 -6.48
C SER A 130 -5.03 -14.70 -7.43
N ILE A 131 -5.41 -13.41 -7.40
CA ILE A 131 -4.78 -12.36 -8.21
C ILE A 131 -3.36 -12.08 -7.74
N ASN A 132 -3.12 -12.05 -6.43
CA ASN A 132 -1.78 -11.93 -5.86
C ASN A 132 -0.88 -13.07 -6.36
N THR A 133 -1.39 -14.30 -6.39
CA THR A 133 -0.69 -15.45 -6.96
C THR A 133 -0.44 -15.29 -8.46
N ALA A 134 -1.44 -14.81 -9.22
CA ALA A 134 -1.31 -14.60 -10.67
C ALA A 134 -0.29 -13.50 -11.01
N ARG A 135 -0.22 -12.44 -10.20
CA ARG A 135 0.81 -11.40 -10.30
C ARG A 135 2.18 -11.97 -9.94
N GLY A 136 2.29 -12.68 -8.83
CA GLY A 136 3.53 -13.33 -8.40
C GLY A 136 4.70 -12.34 -8.31
N THR A 137 5.79 -12.65 -8.99
CA THR A 137 7.01 -11.81 -9.01
C THR A 137 7.21 -11.06 -10.32
N LYS A 138 6.13 -10.89 -11.12
CA LYS A 138 6.22 -10.20 -12.41
C LYS A 138 6.56 -8.73 -12.22
N ASP A 139 7.34 -8.21 -13.16
CA ASP A 139 7.66 -6.78 -13.23
C ASP A 139 6.43 -5.96 -13.65
N PHE A 140 6.35 -4.72 -13.22
CA PHE A 140 5.32 -3.82 -13.72
C PHE A 140 5.72 -3.27 -15.09
N ASP A 141 4.89 -3.57 -16.09
CA ASP A 141 5.02 -3.05 -17.46
C ASP A 141 3.67 -3.15 -18.17
N ASN A 142 3.54 -2.44 -19.30
CA ASN A 142 2.29 -2.37 -20.05
C ASN A 142 2.09 -3.60 -20.93
N GLY A 143 0.82 -3.95 -21.15
CA GLY A 143 0.36 -4.91 -22.15
C GLY A 143 0.27 -6.35 -21.66
N GLY A 144 0.04 -7.23 -22.62
CA GLY A 144 -0.22 -8.64 -22.39
C GLY A 144 -1.68 -9.00 -22.58
N THR A 145 -2.10 -10.14 -21.99
CA THR A 145 -3.48 -10.61 -22.01
C THR A 145 -4.23 -10.11 -20.79
N GLN A 146 -5.45 -9.63 -20.98
CA GLN A 146 -6.29 -9.18 -19.87
C GLN A 146 -6.54 -10.31 -18.88
N ASN A 147 -6.40 -10.00 -17.59
CA ASN A 147 -6.74 -10.93 -16.53
C ASN A 147 -8.27 -11.07 -16.42
N THR A 148 -8.76 -12.28 -16.29
CA THR A 148 -10.21 -12.56 -16.28
C THR A 148 -10.90 -12.22 -14.96
N GLU A 149 -10.16 -12.23 -13.85
CA GLU A 149 -10.68 -11.92 -12.52
C GLU A 149 -10.45 -10.46 -12.12
N ALA A 150 -9.36 -9.85 -12.61
CA ALA A 150 -9.00 -8.45 -12.37
C ALA A 150 -9.13 -7.65 -13.66
N THR A 151 -10.36 -7.25 -13.99
CA THR A 151 -10.66 -6.45 -15.19
C THR A 151 -9.85 -5.15 -15.18
N GLY A 152 -9.22 -4.83 -16.33
CA GLY A 152 -8.32 -3.68 -16.46
C GLY A 152 -6.87 -3.97 -16.11
N CYS A 153 -6.57 -5.16 -15.55
CA CYS A 153 -5.21 -5.65 -15.41
C CYS A 153 -4.85 -6.55 -16.60
N TYR A 154 -3.58 -6.48 -17.03
CA TYR A 154 -3.05 -7.30 -18.12
C TYR A 154 -1.76 -7.98 -17.68
N SER A 155 -1.40 -9.09 -18.29
CA SER A 155 -0.15 -9.76 -17.98
C SER A 155 0.43 -10.54 -19.15
N THR A 156 1.76 -10.65 -19.13
CA THR A 156 2.55 -11.62 -19.88
C THR A 156 3.05 -12.73 -18.95
N THR A 157 4.00 -13.51 -19.41
CA THR A 157 4.70 -14.47 -18.54
C THR A 157 5.58 -13.80 -17.49
N THR A 158 6.06 -12.57 -17.76
CA THR A 158 7.06 -11.86 -16.92
C THR A 158 6.58 -10.50 -16.42
N THR A 159 5.50 -9.96 -16.98
CA THR A 159 5.02 -8.61 -16.66
C THR A 159 3.58 -8.62 -16.17
N TRP A 160 3.26 -7.60 -15.38
CA TRP A 160 1.93 -7.29 -14.88
C TRP A 160 1.62 -5.80 -15.09
N GLU A 161 0.56 -5.51 -15.82
CA GLU A 161 0.01 -4.16 -15.93
C GLU A 161 -1.17 -4.03 -14.96
N PRO A 162 -1.08 -3.20 -13.93
CA PRO A 162 -2.21 -2.92 -13.05
C PRO A 162 -3.25 -2.06 -13.77
N ARG A 163 -4.50 -2.09 -13.29
CA ARG A 163 -5.57 -1.21 -13.77
C ARG A 163 -5.16 0.26 -13.63
N ASP A 164 -5.66 1.11 -14.52
CA ASP A 164 -5.22 2.51 -14.64
C ASP A 164 -5.35 3.32 -13.34
N GLU A 165 -6.41 3.06 -12.58
CA GLU A 165 -6.72 3.80 -11.34
C GLU A 165 -5.64 3.64 -10.27
N VAL A 166 -4.85 2.56 -10.30
CA VAL A 166 -3.82 2.29 -9.28
C VAL A 166 -2.39 2.37 -9.80
N LYS A 167 -2.17 2.64 -11.11
CA LYS A 167 -0.82 2.77 -11.67
C LYS A 167 0.01 3.82 -10.95
N GLY A 168 -0.60 4.95 -10.61
CA GLY A 168 0.07 6.03 -9.87
C GLY A 168 0.44 5.62 -8.44
N ASP A 169 -0.44 4.88 -7.76
CA ASP A 169 -0.16 4.38 -6.42
C ASP A 169 0.96 3.35 -6.42
N VAL A 170 0.92 2.40 -7.36
CA VAL A 170 1.97 1.41 -7.57
C VAL A 170 3.32 2.09 -7.81
N ALA A 171 3.37 3.09 -8.71
CA ALA A 171 4.60 3.84 -8.98
C ALA A 171 5.13 4.54 -7.72
N ARG A 172 4.27 5.22 -6.95
CA ARG A 172 4.66 5.88 -5.69
C ARG A 172 5.20 4.90 -4.66
N ILE A 173 4.60 3.72 -4.54
CA ILE A 173 5.06 2.65 -3.65
C ILE A 173 6.47 2.20 -4.05
N ILE A 174 6.71 1.94 -5.34
CA ILE A 174 8.04 1.53 -5.84
C ILE A 174 9.08 2.62 -5.58
N PHE A 175 8.77 3.90 -5.87
CA PHE A 175 9.68 5.02 -5.58
C PHE A 175 9.95 5.18 -4.08
N TYR A 176 8.94 5.04 -3.24
CA TYR A 176 9.11 5.06 -1.79
C TYR A 176 10.09 3.96 -1.34
N MET A 177 9.86 2.71 -1.74
CA MET A 177 10.72 1.59 -1.35
C MET A 177 12.14 1.76 -1.85
N ALA A 178 12.32 2.20 -3.11
CA ALA A 178 13.65 2.47 -3.69
C ALA A 178 14.40 3.61 -3.01
N THR A 179 13.69 4.53 -2.38
CA THR A 179 14.29 5.64 -1.64
C THR A 179 14.52 5.27 -0.18
N ARG A 180 13.51 4.67 0.46
CA ARG A 180 13.53 4.31 1.88
C ARG A 180 14.61 3.27 2.21
N TYR A 181 14.78 2.29 1.35
CA TYR A 181 15.70 1.16 1.54
C TYR A 181 16.93 1.25 0.62
N MET A 182 17.35 2.46 0.31
CA MET A 182 18.54 2.70 -0.52
C MET A 182 19.82 2.31 0.24
N GLY A 183 20.51 1.27 -0.26
CA GLY A 183 21.75 0.78 0.32
C GLY A 183 21.61 -0.30 1.41
N ASP A 184 20.37 -0.77 1.66
CA ASP A 184 20.07 -1.87 2.58
C ASP A 184 20.27 -3.23 1.91
#